data_b7b9844084402992563e8097e531c823
#
_entry.id   b7b9844084402992563e8097e531c823
#
_cell.length_a   1.000
_cell.length_b   1.000
_cell.length_c   1.000
_cell.angle_alpha   90.00
_cell.angle_beta   90.00
_cell.angle_gamma   90.00
#
_symmetry.space_group_name_H-M   'P 1'
#
loop_
_entity.id
_entity.type
_entity.pdbx_description
1 polymer ?
#
loop_
_entity_poly.entity_id
_entity_poly.type
_entity_poly.pdbx_seq_one_letter_code
_entity_poly.pdbx_strand_id
1 'polypeptide(L)'
;KSILPIAFLMALIVGVVLFFAMIHMEKQALSNYEKAEILVTSTEIPKNVVFSEDNVPTYFTKKEIDKGIFPENAVTEEEQLYGFAPEFTISTGTAMSTNMLKSIDEKVAAMKEPRSVGAGSADLSQIVSGTIRPGDTVDIYIIANRKEDGIDHSNEDLLYSDIYVLQAFDSAGTEIKNGDETSVCERVNLLFENASVDEYYKAVAEGTIYYVKHVD
;
A
#
# COMPACT_ATOMS: atom_id res chain seq x y z
N LYS A 1 -4.03 8.76 -81.92
CA LYS A 1 -5.20 8.20 -81.28
C LYS A 1 -4.89 7.96 -79.79
N SER A 2 -5.59 8.60 -79.01
CA SER A 2 -5.40 8.98 -77.64
C SER A 2 -5.03 7.86 -76.66
N ILE A 3 -3.74 7.55 -76.57
CA ILE A 3 -3.18 6.70 -75.50
C ILE A 3 -3.12 7.51 -74.18
N LEU A 4 -3.06 8.82 -74.25
CA LEU A 4 -2.93 9.72 -73.14
C LEU A 4 -4.07 9.62 -72.10
N PRO A 5 -5.38 9.62 -72.49
CA PRO A 5 -6.45 9.48 -71.51
C PRO A 5 -6.50 8.11 -70.84
N ILE A 6 -6.07 7.04 -71.54
CA ILE A 6 -6.00 5.70 -70.98
C ILE A 6 -4.88 5.63 -69.95
N ALA A 7 -3.72 6.17 -70.25
CA ALA A 7 -2.59 6.26 -69.32
C ALA A 7 -2.96 7.07 -68.06
N PHE A 8 -3.68 8.20 -68.24
CA PHE A 8 -4.15 9.02 -67.12
C PHE A 8 -5.16 8.28 -66.24
N LEU A 9 -6.11 7.52 -66.88
CA LEU A 9 -7.10 6.72 -66.13
C LEU A 9 -6.41 5.58 -65.35
N MET A 10 -5.44 4.92 -65.93
CA MET A 10 -4.66 3.87 -65.25
C MET A 10 -3.85 4.43 -64.09
N ALA A 11 -3.19 5.58 -64.27
CA ALA A 11 -2.47 6.24 -63.20
C ALA A 11 -3.39 6.66 -62.02
N LEU A 12 -4.60 7.11 -62.33
CA LEU A 12 -5.61 7.46 -61.33
C LEU A 12 -6.08 6.23 -60.56
N ILE A 13 -6.34 5.12 -61.25
CA ILE A 13 -6.74 3.84 -60.61
C ILE A 13 -5.63 3.33 -59.69
N VAL A 14 -4.39 3.34 -60.16
CA VAL A 14 -3.22 2.92 -59.33
C VAL A 14 -3.06 3.84 -58.10
N GLY A 15 -3.23 5.15 -58.27
CA GLY A 15 -3.18 6.10 -57.17
C GLY A 15 -4.25 5.84 -56.11
N VAL A 16 -5.48 5.55 -56.56
CA VAL A 16 -6.58 5.21 -55.64
C VAL A 16 -6.32 3.90 -54.91
N VAL A 17 -5.82 2.87 -55.62
CA VAL A 17 -5.49 1.57 -55.02
C VAL A 17 -4.36 1.72 -53.97
N LEU A 18 -3.30 2.47 -54.30
CA LEU A 18 -2.22 2.75 -53.36
C LEU A 18 -2.69 3.55 -52.13
N PHE A 19 -3.56 4.53 -52.34
CA PHE A 19 -4.13 5.30 -51.24
C PHE A 19 -4.93 4.42 -50.27
N PHE A 20 -5.81 3.54 -50.78
CA PHE A 20 -6.54 2.61 -49.94
C PHE A 20 -5.64 1.57 -49.30
N ALA A 21 -4.58 1.10 -49.98
CA ALA A 21 -3.60 0.21 -49.40
C ALA A 21 -2.84 0.89 -48.23
N MET A 22 -2.43 2.16 -48.39
CA MET A 22 -1.81 2.92 -47.27
C MET A 22 -2.73 3.09 -46.09
N ILE A 23 -3.99 3.46 -46.32
CA ILE A 23 -4.98 3.58 -45.23
C ILE A 23 -5.19 2.24 -44.54
N HIS A 24 -5.23 1.15 -45.29
CA HIS A 24 -5.42 -0.19 -44.71
C HIS A 24 -4.20 -0.59 -43.87
N MET A 25 -3.00 -0.33 -44.35
CA MET A 25 -1.75 -0.59 -43.62
C MET A 25 -1.65 0.26 -42.36
N GLU A 26 -2.05 1.54 -42.43
CA GLU A 26 -2.11 2.44 -41.27
C GLU A 26 -3.11 1.96 -40.22
N LYS A 27 -4.32 1.58 -40.65
CA LYS A 27 -5.32 1.01 -39.73
C LYS A 27 -4.84 -0.30 -39.12
N GLN A 28 -4.16 -1.16 -39.87
CA GLN A 28 -3.61 -2.41 -39.36
C GLN A 28 -2.44 -2.19 -38.41
N ALA A 29 -1.58 -1.20 -38.66
CA ALA A 29 -0.54 -0.78 -37.73
C ALA A 29 -1.14 -0.22 -36.41
N LEU A 30 -2.17 0.62 -36.52
CA LEU A 30 -2.88 1.19 -35.35
C LEU A 30 -3.73 0.15 -34.60
N SER A 31 -4.29 -0.87 -35.28
CA SER A 31 -5.09 -1.92 -34.63
C SER A 31 -4.25 -2.92 -33.84
N ASN A 32 -2.93 -2.97 -34.08
CA ASN A 32 -2.01 -3.78 -33.29
C ASN A 32 -1.66 -3.15 -31.92
N TYR A 33 -2.08 -1.89 -31.67
CA TYR A 33 -1.98 -1.26 -30.37
C TYR A 33 -3.19 -1.69 -29.53
N GLU A 34 -3.06 -2.81 -28.84
CA GLU A 34 -4.03 -3.19 -27.83
C GLU A 34 -3.94 -2.21 -26.68
N LYS A 35 -5.03 -1.48 -26.45
CA LYS A 35 -5.19 -0.62 -25.28
C LYS A 35 -5.82 -1.43 -24.17
N ALA A 36 -5.43 -1.15 -22.95
CA ALA A 36 -6.09 -1.63 -21.76
C ALA A 36 -6.03 -0.58 -20.66
N GLU A 37 -6.93 -0.71 -19.70
CA GLU A 37 -6.97 0.15 -18.53
C GLU A 37 -5.94 -0.31 -17.48
N ILE A 38 -5.29 0.65 -16.85
CA ILE A 38 -4.37 0.47 -15.74
C ILE A 38 -4.64 1.53 -14.68
N LEU A 39 -4.39 1.21 -13.42
CA LEU A 39 -4.43 2.19 -12.34
C LEU A 39 -3.20 3.11 -12.40
N VAL A 40 -3.48 4.41 -12.37
CA VAL A 40 -2.47 5.48 -12.36
C VAL A 40 -2.73 6.37 -11.16
N THR A 41 -1.67 6.79 -10.47
CA THR A 41 -1.80 7.68 -9.32
C THR A 41 -2.36 9.05 -9.72
N SER A 42 -3.43 9.47 -9.06
CA SER A 42 -4.07 10.80 -9.24
C SER A 42 -3.39 11.88 -8.39
N THR A 43 -2.75 11.48 -7.29
CA THR A 43 -2.00 12.32 -6.36
C THR A 43 -0.74 11.60 -5.88
N GLU A 44 0.16 12.32 -5.21
CA GLU A 44 1.32 11.71 -4.57
C GLU A 44 0.88 10.80 -3.41
N ILE A 45 1.48 9.60 -3.33
CA ILE A 45 1.20 8.62 -2.29
C ILE A 45 2.43 8.48 -1.40
N PRO A 46 2.33 8.86 -0.12
CA PRO A 46 3.42 8.66 0.84
C PRO A 46 3.77 7.17 1.04
N LYS A 47 5.03 6.89 1.35
CA LYS A 47 5.48 5.56 1.80
C LYS A 47 4.60 5.06 2.95
N ASN A 48 4.31 3.76 2.97
CA ASN A 48 3.57 3.05 4.02
C ASN A 48 2.08 3.43 4.19
N VAL A 49 1.47 4.12 3.24
CA VAL A 49 0.01 4.28 3.20
C VAL A 49 -0.61 2.92 2.87
N VAL A 50 -1.36 2.37 3.80
CA VAL A 50 -2.07 1.09 3.57
C VAL A 50 -3.28 1.33 2.69
N PHE A 51 -3.39 0.57 1.59
CA PHE A 51 -4.52 0.66 0.67
C PHE A 51 -5.70 -0.16 1.17
N SER A 52 -6.86 0.48 1.19
CA SER A 52 -8.15 -0.08 1.54
C SER A 52 -9.21 0.37 0.54
N GLU A 53 -10.39 -0.27 0.56
CA GLU A 53 -11.53 0.12 -0.27
C GLU A 53 -11.88 1.61 -0.12
N ASP A 54 -11.74 2.17 1.08
CA ASP A 54 -12.11 3.56 1.38
C ASP A 54 -11.17 4.60 0.76
N ASN A 55 -9.86 4.27 0.63
CA ASN A 55 -8.85 5.27 0.26
C ASN A 55 -8.31 5.11 -1.17
N VAL A 56 -8.39 3.92 -1.77
CA VAL A 56 -7.92 3.67 -3.14
C VAL A 56 -8.52 4.65 -4.15
N PRO A 57 -9.84 4.97 -4.15
CA PRO A 57 -10.42 5.92 -5.08
C PRO A 57 -9.86 7.35 -4.96
N THR A 58 -9.29 7.70 -3.80
CA THR A 58 -8.66 9.02 -3.59
C THR A 58 -7.29 9.10 -4.26
N TYR A 59 -6.57 7.99 -4.31
CA TYR A 59 -5.19 7.94 -4.79
C TYR A 59 -5.06 7.54 -6.25
N PHE A 60 -6.06 6.86 -6.83
CA PHE A 60 -5.95 6.25 -8.15
C PHE A 60 -7.05 6.65 -9.12
N THR A 61 -6.74 6.54 -10.40
CA THR A 61 -7.69 6.67 -11.50
C THR A 61 -7.33 5.66 -12.59
N LYS A 62 -8.33 5.10 -13.27
CA LYS A 62 -8.10 4.24 -14.42
C LYS A 62 -7.75 5.07 -15.65
N LYS A 63 -6.71 4.66 -16.39
CA LYS A 63 -6.31 5.26 -17.67
C LYS A 63 -6.08 4.19 -18.71
N GLU A 64 -6.60 4.44 -19.91
CA GLU A 64 -6.25 3.64 -21.09
C GLU A 64 -4.83 3.97 -21.55
N ILE A 65 -3.98 2.97 -21.61
CA ILE A 65 -2.64 3.04 -22.20
C ILE A 65 -2.39 1.84 -23.11
N ASP A 66 -1.36 1.92 -23.94
CA ASP A 66 -0.92 0.84 -24.80
C ASP A 66 -0.35 -0.30 -23.95
N LYS A 67 -0.85 -1.53 -24.16
CA LYS A 67 -0.34 -2.72 -23.47
C LYS A 67 1.16 -2.95 -23.68
N GLY A 68 1.71 -2.50 -24.79
CA GLY A 68 3.14 -2.62 -25.08
C GLY A 68 4.05 -1.83 -24.15
N ILE A 69 3.50 -0.84 -23.43
CA ILE A 69 4.23 -0.01 -22.44
C ILE A 69 3.78 -0.26 -21.00
N PHE A 70 2.97 -1.31 -20.76
CA PHE A 70 2.60 -1.67 -19.39
C PHE A 70 3.86 -2.00 -18.58
N PRO A 71 3.95 -1.53 -17.33
CA PRO A 71 4.94 -2.04 -16.42
C PRO A 71 4.71 -3.53 -16.17
N GLU A 72 5.78 -4.26 -15.89
CA GLU A 72 5.66 -5.64 -15.43
C GLU A 72 4.77 -5.68 -14.18
N ASN A 73 3.84 -6.65 -14.13
CA ASN A 73 2.86 -6.78 -13.05
C ASN A 73 2.01 -5.51 -12.83
N ALA A 74 1.55 -4.90 -13.93
CA ALA A 74 0.66 -3.76 -13.90
C ALA A 74 -0.62 -4.04 -13.12
N VAL A 75 -1.04 -3.08 -12.30
CA VAL A 75 -2.29 -3.14 -11.54
C VAL A 75 -3.43 -2.59 -12.39
N THR A 76 -4.44 -3.41 -12.66
CA THR A 76 -5.60 -3.07 -13.49
C THR A 76 -6.89 -2.90 -12.69
N GLU A 77 -6.98 -3.55 -11.54
CA GLU A 77 -8.17 -3.52 -10.67
C GLU A 77 -7.79 -3.03 -9.26
N GLU A 78 -8.71 -2.31 -8.62
CA GLU A 78 -8.49 -1.68 -7.31
C GLU A 78 -8.26 -2.72 -6.20
N GLU A 79 -8.94 -3.85 -6.30
CA GLU A 79 -8.85 -4.95 -5.33
C GLU A 79 -7.43 -5.55 -5.23
N GLN A 80 -6.64 -5.42 -6.29
CA GLN A 80 -5.24 -5.85 -6.29
C GLN A 80 -4.34 -5.01 -5.37
N LEU A 81 -4.83 -3.86 -4.92
CA LEU A 81 -4.11 -2.95 -4.02
C LEU A 81 -4.45 -3.18 -2.54
N TYR A 82 -5.62 -3.76 -2.25
CA TYR A 82 -6.09 -3.89 -0.86
C TYR A 82 -5.15 -4.75 -0.04
N GLY A 83 -4.78 -4.27 1.16
CA GLY A 83 -3.81 -4.92 2.03
C GLY A 83 -2.35 -4.73 1.62
N PHE A 84 -2.08 -3.87 0.66
CA PHE A 84 -0.72 -3.50 0.28
C PHE A 84 -0.40 -2.07 0.69
N ALA A 85 0.90 -1.77 0.80
CA ALA A 85 1.41 -0.41 0.99
C ALA A 85 2.62 -0.17 0.08
N PRO A 86 2.84 1.07 -0.41
CA PRO A 86 4.00 1.38 -1.20
C PRO A 86 5.29 1.32 -0.37
N GLU A 87 6.34 0.75 -0.94
CA GLU A 87 7.66 0.67 -0.31
C GLU A 87 8.40 2.03 -0.27
N PHE A 88 8.00 2.95 -1.14
CA PHE A 88 8.55 4.30 -1.26
C PHE A 88 7.44 5.28 -1.66
N THR A 89 7.70 6.59 -1.55
CA THR A 89 6.75 7.62 -2.00
C THR A 89 6.56 7.52 -3.51
N ILE A 90 5.31 7.42 -3.98
CA ILE A 90 4.95 7.30 -5.39
C ILE A 90 4.43 8.65 -5.90
N SER A 91 5.04 9.15 -6.96
CA SER A 91 4.65 10.43 -7.56
C SER A 91 3.35 10.33 -8.35
N THR A 92 2.64 11.44 -8.45
CA THR A 92 1.44 11.60 -9.30
C THR A 92 1.72 11.20 -10.75
N GLY A 93 0.76 10.51 -11.39
CA GLY A 93 0.87 10.09 -12.79
C GLY A 93 1.66 8.80 -13.00
N THR A 94 2.05 8.10 -11.93
CA THR A 94 2.77 6.83 -12.02
C THR A 94 1.80 5.68 -12.34
N ALA A 95 2.10 4.89 -13.36
CA ALA A 95 1.41 3.63 -13.64
C ALA A 95 1.77 2.59 -12.57
N MET A 96 0.75 2.01 -11.92
CA MET A 96 0.98 1.12 -10.79
C MET A 96 1.41 -0.27 -11.22
N SER A 97 2.36 -0.81 -10.44
CA SER A 97 2.81 -2.20 -10.51
C SER A 97 2.87 -2.79 -9.10
N THR A 98 2.52 -4.06 -8.97
CA THR A 98 2.63 -4.77 -7.68
C THR A 98 4.06 -4.85 -7.16
N ASN A 99 5.06 -4.71 -8.03
CA ASN A 99 6.49 -4.65 -7.65
C ASN A 99 6.86 -3.40 -6.82
N MET A 100 5.99 -2.39 -6.77
CA MET A 100 6.17 -1.17 -5.97
C MET A 100 5.58 -1.31 -4.57
N LEU A 101 4.95 -2.45 -4.28
CA LEU A 101 4.13 -2.67 -3.11
C LEU A 101 4.70 -3.76 -2.22
N LYS A 102 4.49 -3.62 -0.93
CA LYS A 102 4.65 -4.70 0.05
C LYS A 102 3.29 -5.14 0.55
N SER A 103 3.10 -6.45 0.70
CA SER A 103 1.90 -6.99 1.33
C SER A 103 1.85 -6.58 2.80
N ILE A 104 0.67 -6.21 3.23
CA ILE A 104 0.30 -6.00 4.62
C ILE A 104 -0.89 -6.93 4.88
N ASP A 105 -0.99 -7.48 6.09
CA ASP A 105 -2.01 -8.45 6.46
C ASP A 105 -3.42 -8.05 5.95
N GLU A 106 -4.20 -9.05 5.49
CA GLU A 106 -5.58 -8.86 5.02
C GLU A 106 -6.47 -8.17 6.07
N LYS A 107 -6.17 -8.36 7.37
CA LYS A 107 -6.87 -7.67 8.47
C LYS A 107 -6.71 -6.14 8.41
N VAL A 108 -5.55 -5.67 7.93
CA VAL A 108 -5.29 -4.23 7.78
C VAL A 108 -6.06 -3.65 6.60
N ALA A 109 -6.26 -4.44 5.55
CA ALA A 109 -7.06 -4.05 4.38
C ALA A 109 -8.54 -3.80 4.75
N ALA A 110 -9.03 -4.48 5.79
CA ALA A 110 -10.40 -4.34 6.28
C ALA A 110 -10.58 -3.18 7.28
N MET A 111 -9.49 -2.51 7.72
CA MET A 111 -9.55 -1.41 8.67
C MET A 111 -10.17 -0.16 8.06
N LYS A 112 -11.13 0.43 8.79
CA LYS A 112 -11.70 1.73 8.42
C LYS A 112 -10.80 2.85 8.94
N GLU A 113 -10.42 3.76 8.04
CA GLU A 113 -9.56 4.90 8.35
C GLU A 113 -8.32 4.53 9.20
N PRO A 114 -7.43 3.63 8.74
CA PRO A 114 -6.28 3.20 9.53
C PRO A 114 -5.39 4.37 9.91
N ARG A 115 -4.94 4.39 11.17
CA ARG A 115 -4.02 5.40 11.74
C ARG A 115 -2.78 4.69 12.24
N SER A 116 -1.63 5.26 11.92
CA SER A 116 -0.36 4.80 12.48
C SER A 116 -0.11 5.50 13.82
N VAL A 117 0.06 4.72 14.86
CA VAL A 117 0.32 5.19 16.23
C VAL A 117 1.69 4.74 16.67
N GLY A 118 2.53 5.69 17.05
CA GLY A 118 3.85 5.41 17.63
C GLY A 118 3.73 4.91 19.07
N ALA A 119 4.39 3.81 19.35
CA ALA A 119 4.44 3.15 20.64
C ALA A 119 5.85 2.66 20.93
N GLY A 120 6.18 2.38 22.18
CA GLY A 120 7.48 1.82 22.53
C GLY A 120 7.80 1.86 24.01
N SER A 121 8.86 1.20 24.39
CA SER A 121 9.39 1.21 25.76
C SER A 121 10.90 0.97 25.74
N ALA A 122 11.59 1.65 26.64
CA ALA A 122 12.98 1.36 26.95
C ALA A 122 13.10 0.12 27.86
N ASP A 123 12.03 -0.30 28.51
CA ASP A 123 11.99 -1.56 29.26
C ASP A 123 11.61 -2.70 28.30
N LEU A 124 12.59 -3.53 27.98
CA LEU A 124 12.43 -4.64 27.05
C LEU A 124 11.41 -5.69 27.52
N SER A 125 11.10 -5.77 28.83
CA SER A 125 10.06 -6.66 29.34
C SER A 125 8.65 -6.25 28.86
N GLN A 126 8.46 -4.99 28.55
CA GLN A 126 7.19 -4.44 28.05
C GLN A 126 7.00 -4.65 26.53
N ILE A 127 8.08 -4.89 25.81
CA ILE A 127 8.09 -4.98 24.33
C ILE A 127 8.66 -6.33 23.86
N VAL A 128 8.27 -7.41 24.52
CA VAL A 128 8.62 -8.81 24.18
C VAL A 128 10.14 -8.99 23.99
N SER A 129 10.93 -8.48 24.93
CA SER A 129 12.40 -8.53 24.87
C SER A 129 13.02 -7.96 23.57
N GLY A 130 12.33 -7.03 22.92
CA GLY A 130 12.80 -6.41 21.67
C GLY A 130 12.69 -7.27 20.41
N THR A 131 11.87 -8.33 20.46
CA THR A 131 11.72 -9.29 19.33
C THR A 131 10.57 -8.95 18.38
N ILE A 132 9.87 -7.84 18.58
CA ILE A 132 8.79 -7.41 17.69
C ILE A 132 9.36 -6.96 16.34
N ARG A 133 8.69 -7.36 15.25
CA ARG A 133 9.09 -7.07 13.86
C ARG A 133 7.93 -6.50 13.05
N PRO A 134 8.19 -5.79 11.94
CA PRO A 134 7.15 -5.42 10.99
C PRO A 134 6.42 -6.66 10.47
N GLY A 135 5.10 -6.62 10.47
CA GLY A 135 4.26 -7.75 10.07
C GLY A 135 3.79 -8.63 11.24
N ASP A 136 4.36 -8.47 12.43
CA ASP A 136 3.86 -9.15 13.62
C ASP A 136 2.48 -8.63 14.03
N THR A 137 1.77 -9.45 14.79
CA THR A 137 0.53 -9.08 15.47
C THR A 137 0.76 -9.11 16.97
N VAL A 138 0.28 -8.10 17.68
CA VAL A 138 0.46 -7.98 19.13
C VAL A 138 -0.86 -7.68 19.84
N ASP A 139 -1.00 -8.23 21.05
CA ASP A 139 -2.00 -7.80 22.01
C ASP A 139 -1.41 -6.71 22.89
N ILE A 140 -2.24 -5.75 23.31
CA ILE A 140 -1.87 -4.62 24.14
C ILE A 140 -2.57 -4.73 25.46
N TYR A 141 -1.80 -4.85 26.52
CA TYR A 141 -2.26 -4.86 27.90
C TYR A 141 -1.88 -3.57 28.60
N ILE A 142 -2.74 -3.12 29.50
CA ILE A 142 -2.44 -2.05 30.45
C ILE A 142 -2.34 -2.61 31.86
N ILE A 143 -1.30 -2.20 32.60
CA ILE A 143 -1.20 -2.39 34.02
C ILE A 143 -1.36 -1.02 34.68
N ALA A 144 -2.55 -0.77 35.19
CA ALA A 144 -2.85 0.46 35.92
C ALA A 144 -2.65 0.26 37.44
N ASN A 145 -1.77 1.04 38.04
CA ASN A 145 -1.59 1.06 39.47
C ASN A 145 -2.60 2.04 40.08
N ARG A 146 -3.64 1.53 40.73
CA ARG A 146 -4.61 2.34 41.50
C ARG A 146 -4.31 2.21 42.97
N LYS A 147 -4.32 3.36 43.67
CA LYS A 147 -4.31 3.40 45.13
C LYS A 147 -5.74 3.55 45.60
N GLU A 148 -6.29 2.48 46.13
CA GLU A 148 -7.56 2.52 46.88
C GLU A 148 -7.25 2.24 48.35
N ASP A 149 -7.70 3.14 49.23
CA ASP A 149 -7.55 3.06 50.71
C ASP A 149 -6.10 2.84 51.20
N GLY A 150 -5.11 3.38 50.44
CA GLY A 150 -3.69 3.26 50.78
C GLY A 150 -3.05 1.90 50.43
N ILE A 151 -3.78 1.04 49.73
CA ILE A 151 -3.32 -0.26 49.23
C ILE A 151 -3.09 -0.11 47.72
N ASP A 152 -1.92 -0.57 47.24
CA ASP A 152 -1.60 -0.61 45.82
C ASP A 152 -2.33 -1.81 45.17
N HIS A 153 -3.29 -1.52 44.29
CA HIS A 153 -3.97 -2.50 43.45
C HIS A 153 -3.44 -2.38 42.04
N SER A 154 -2.92 -3.47 41.46
CA SER A 154 -2.62 -3.56 40.05
C SER A 154 -3.75 -4.31 39.32
N ASN A 155 -4.38 -3.65 38.37
CA ASN A 155 -5.31 -4.32 37.44
C ASN A 155 -4.62 -4.49 36.11
N GLU A 156 -4.69 -5.73 35.59
CA GLU A 156 -4.23 -6.07 34.24
C GLU A 156 -5.47 -6.19 33.36
N ASP A 157 -5.59 -5.31 32.38
CA ASP A 157 -6.68 -5.35 31.42
C ASP A 157 -6.15 -5.48 30.01
N LEU A 158 -6.72 -6.41 29.22
CA LEU A 158 -6.50 -6.47 27.77
C LEU A 158 -7.18 -5.26 27.13
N LEU A 159 -6.41 -4.39 26.54
CA LEU A 159 -6.90 -3.16 25.92
C LEU A 159 -7.29 -3.37 24.47
N TYR A 160 -6.40 -4.02 23.71
CA TYR A 160 -6.60 -4.36 22.30
C TYR A 160 -5.99 -5.71 21.99
N SER A 161 -6.64 -6.46 21.12
CA SER A 161 -6.11 -7.71 20.56
C SER A 161 -5.83 -7.55 19.08
N ASP A 162 -4.91 -8.36 18.57
CA ASP A 162 -4.61 -8.49 17.15
C ASP A 162 -4.15 -7.19 16.47
N ILE A 163 -3.41 -6.33 17.14
CA ILE A 163 -2.92 -5.08 16.58
C ILE A 163 -1.71 -5.34 15.68
N TYR A 164 -1.79 -4.88 14.43
CA TYR A 164 -0.74 -5.06 13.43
C TYR A 164 0.43 -4.10 13.63
N VAL A 165 1.66 -4.64 13.56
CA VAL A 165 2.90 -3.86 13.63
C VAL A 165 3.32 -3.46 12.22
N LEU A 166 3.13 -2.19 11.89
CA LEU A 166 3.50 -1.63 10.59
C LEU A 166 5.03 -1.49 10.43
N GLN A 167 5.69 -0.99 11.47
CA GLN A 167 7.14 -0.74 11.48
C GLN A 167 7.70 -0.98 12.87
N ALA A 168 8.98 -1.36 12.95
CA ALA A 168 9.74 -1.51 14.17
C ALA A 168 11.05 -0.71 14.07
N PHE A 169 11.54 -0.18 15.19
CA PHE A 169 12.75 0.65 15.24
C PHE A 169 13.59 0.29 16.45
N ASP A 170 14.90 0.45 16.31
CA ASP A 170 15.86 0.37 17.42
C ASP A 170 15.87 1.63 18.31
N SER A 171 16.74 1.66 19.32
CA SER A 171 16.91 2.81 20.22
C SER A 171 17.36 4.08 19.50
N ALA A 172 18.09 3.95 18.40
CA ALA A 172 18.57 5.07 17.58
C ALA A 172 17.50 5.60 16.60
N GLY A 173 16.36 4.89 16.47
CA GLY A 173 15.32 5.20 15.49
C GLY A 173 15.60 4.64 14.11
N THR A 174 16.51 3.67 13.98
CA THR A 174 16.76 2.96 12.73
C THR A 174 15.67 1.94 12.51
N GLU A 175 15.06 1.92 11.31
CA GLU A 175 14.01 0.96 10.96
C GLU A 175 14.58 -0.47 10.90
N ILE A 176 13.97 -1.35 11.68
CA ILE A 176 14.27 -2.79 11.67
C ILE A 176 13.44 -3.44 10.58
N LYS A 177 14.08 -4.19 9.69
CA LYS A 177 13.39 -4.86 8.58
C LYS A 177 12.85 -6.22 9.02
N ASN A 178 11.82 -6.68 8.32
CA ASN A 178 11.34 -8.05 8.48
C ASN A 178 12.49 -9.04 8.16
N GLY A 179 12.69 -10.06 9.02
CA GLY A 179 13.78 -11.02 8.91
C GLY A 179 15.11 -10.60 9.59
N ASP A 180 15.20 -9.41 10.18
CA ASP A 180 16.33 -9.05 11.04
C ASP A 180 16.14 -9.63 12.44
N GLU A 181 16.87 -10.68 12.75
CA GLU A 181 16.83 -11.37 14.06
C GLU A 181 17.80 -10.78 15.09
N THR A 182 18.64 -9.83 14.71
CA THR A 182 19.74 -9.34 15.53
C THR A 182 19.46 -8.01 16.21
N SER A 183 18.68 -7.14 15.59
CA SER A 183 18.34 -5.82 16.12
C SER A 183 17.31 -5.90 17.23
N VAL A 184 17.49 -5.07 18.26
CA VAL A 184 16.57 -4.97 19.40
C VAL A 184 15.54 -3.88 19.10
N CYS A 185 14.26 -4.26 19.09
CA CYS A 185 13.16 -3.32 18.91
C CYS A 185 12.84 -2.61 20.23
N GLU A 186 12.80 -1.27 20.20
CA GLU A 186 12.35 -0.44 21.32
C GLU A 186 11.14 0.43 20.99
N ARG A 187 10.86 0.60 19.69
CA ARG A 187 9.73 1.41 19.20
C ARG A 187 9.05 0.73 18.05
N VAL A 188 7.74 0.89 17.99
CA VAL A 188 6.89 0.33 16.93
C VAL A 188 5.90 1.39 16.43
N ASN A 189 5.53 1.28 15.18
CA ASN A 189 4.34 1.92 14.66
C ASN A 189 3.26 0.86 14.51
N LEU A 190 2.18 1.06 15.24
CA LEU A 190 1.02 0.18 15.29
C LEU A 190 -0.09 0.75 14.41
N LEU A 191 -0.88 -0.11 13.80
CA LEU A 191 -2.07 0.30 13.05
C LEU A 191 -3.32 0.15 13.91
N PHE A 192 -4.05 1.25 14.05
CA PHE A 192 -5.32 1.33 14.74
C PHE A 192 -6.40 1.83 13.80
N GLU A 193 -7.66 1.46 14.06
CA GLU A 193 -8.78 2.21 13.55
C GLU A 193 -8.84 3.59 14.21
N ASN A 194 -9.22 4.61 13.47
CA ASN A 194 -9.26 6.01 13.96
C ASN A 194 -10.03 6.17 15.26
N ALA A 195 -11.13 5.43 15.44
CA ALA A 195 -11.97 5.48 16.61
C ALA A 195 -11.25 5.03 17.92
N SER A 196 -10.21 4.21 17.81
CA SER A 196 -9.50 3.61 18.95
C SER A 196 -8.27 4.40 19.40
N VAL A 197 -7.83 5.39 18.62
CA VAL A 197 -6.59 6.14 18.91
C VAL A 197 -6.66 6.93 20.22
N ASP A 198 -7.78 7.61 20.47
CA ASP A 198 -7.96 8.42 21.69
C ASP A 198 -7.98 7.57 22.95
N GLU A 199 -8.58 6.38 22.87
CA GLU A 199 -8.63 5.42 23.97
C GLU A 199 -7.25 4.87 24.31
N TYR A 200 -6.46 4.54 23.28
CA TYR A 200 -5.07 4.12 23.44
C TYR A 200 -4.24 5.17 24.18
N TYR A 201 -4.29 6.44 23.76
CA TYR A 201 -3.52 7.49 24.42
C TYR A 201 -3.99 7.79 25.85
N LYS A 202 -5.27 7.63 26.16
CA LYS A 202 -5.77 7.70 27.54
C LYS A 202 -5.16 6.58 28.39
N ALA A 203 -5.17 5.36 27.88
CA ALA A 203 -4.58 4.22 28.58
C ALA A 203 -3.08 4.40 28.85
N VAL A 204 -2.32 4.89 27.86
CA VAL A 204 -0.90 5.24 28.03
C VAL A 204 -0.66 6.25 29.15
N ALA A 205 -1.61 7.18 29.35
CA ALA A 205 -1.52 8.17 30.40
C ALA A 205 -1.91 7.62 31.79
N GLU A 206 -2.70 6.54 31.86
CA GLU A 206 -3.22 5.95 33.09
C GLU A 206 -2.38 4.81 33.66
N GLY A 207 -1.56 4.14 32.83
CA GLY A 207 -0.83 2.96 33.27
C GLY A 207 0.38 2.63 32.39
N THR A 208 0.97 1.49 32.69
CA THR A 208 2.08 0.94 31.93
C THR A 208 1.56 -0.02 30.87
N ILE A 209 2.01 0.15 29.63
CA ILE A 209 1.60 -0.67 28.50
C ILE A 209 2.58 -1.82 28.32
N TYR A 210 2.03 -3.01 28.08
CA TYR A 210 2.76 -4.24 27.73
C TYR A 210 2.26 -4.77 26.41
N TYR A 211 3.19 -5.23 25.57
CA TYR A 211 2.90 -5.87 24.29
C TYR A 211 3.12 -7.37 24.43
N VAL A 212 2.20 -8.16 23.90
CA VAL A 212 2.30 -9.61 23.82
C VAL A 212 2.24 -10.00 22.37
N LYS A 213 3.33 -10.58 21.85
CA LYS A 213 3.43 -10.98 20.45
C LYS A 213 2.74 -12.35 20.24
N HIS A 214 1.94 -12.46 19.17
CA HIS A 214 1.44 -13.74 18.71
C HIS A 214 2.60 -14.53 18.07
N VAL A 215 2.64 -15.81 18.36
CA VAL A 215 3.61 -16.76 17.79
C VAL A 215 2.81 -17.77 16.99
N ASP A 216 2.98 -17.75 15.66
CA ASP A 216 2.39 -18.68 14.72
C ASP A 216 3.11 -20.06 14.75
#